data_10fb223a2c580479aa3bf3cf7d9b216f
#
_entry.id   10fb223a2c580479aa3bf3cf7d9b216f
#
_cell.length_a   1.000
_cell.length_b   1.000
_cell.length_c   1.000
_cell.angle_alpha   90.00
_cell.angle_beta   90.00
_cell.angle_gamma   90.00
#
_symmetry.space_group_name_H-M   'P 1'
#
loop_
_entity.id
_entity.type
_entity.pdbx_description
1 polymer ?
#
loop_
_entity_poly.entity_id
_entity_poly.type
_entity_poly.pdbx_seq_one_letter_code
_entity_poly.pdbx_strand_id
1 'polypeptide(L)'
;MNTRSQNIGPRPSPGAAIFELSSPPQIGKLLRPRTGALLLAFTLIELLVVIAVISIIAAMIFPVTGAVNRAKIRRRAAGELAQVQVAIEAYKAKLGHYPPDSLANGTPWINQLYYELKGTDTTNNATAFVTLDRTAQLSTNAMGTIFRVTGFINSSLLGSGDEARTPASFIKDLRPSGFQLVGLSGGQQAELLGTTLDGPVMLQGVNGGKLNPWRYNSSNPTNSPSSYDLWVDVLIAGKTNRISNWSREPLIVNSLF
;
A
#
# COMPACT_ATOMS: atom_id res chain seq x y z
N MET A 1 -48.72 -12.15 31.84
CA MET A 1 -48.69 -12.40 33.26
C MET A 1 -47.74 -11.41 33.87
N ASN A 2 -48.34 -10.44 34.45
CA ASN A 2 -48.17 -9.86 35.82
C ASN A 2 -46.85 -9.15 36.04
N THR A 3 -46.88 -7.94 36.28
CA THR A 3 -47.53 -6.93 37.09
C THR A 3 -46.50 -6.15 37.88
N ARG A 4 -46.62 -4.82 37.77
CA ARG A 4 -46.83 -3.88 38.88
C ARG A 4 -45.66 -3.66 39.85
N SER A 5 -45.32 -2.51 40.37
CA SER A 5 -46.14 -1.36 40.76
C SER A 5 -45.21 -0.31 41.40
N GLN A 6 -45.31 0.97 41.02
CA GLN A 6 -45.76 2.09 41.86
C GLN A 6 -45.30 2.16 43.33
N ASN A 7 -44.74 3.37 43.73
CA ASN A 7 -45.39 4.24 44.72
C ASN A 7 -44.47 5.46 45.01
N ILE A 8 -44.82 6.69 44.70
CA ILE A 8 -45.67 7.74 45.26
C ILE A 8 -45.31 8.09 46.73
N GLY A 9 -44.73 9.29 46.87
CA GLY A 9 -44.82 10.46 47.68
C GLY A 9 -45.01 10.31 49.21
N PRO A 10 -45.16 11.34 50.04
CA PRO A 10 -45.44 12.76 49.79
C PRO A 10 -44.59 13.78 50.58
N ARG A 11 -44.81 15.05 50.25
CA ARG A 11 -44.55 16.26 51.08
C ARG A 11 -45.28 16.20 52.41
N PRO A 12 -44.80 17.01 53.43
CA PRO A 12 -45.45 18.35 53.66
C PRO A 12 -44.51 19.48 54.12
N SER A 13 -44.92 20.71 53.84
CA SER A 13 -44.66 21.96 54.54
C SER A 13 -45.57 22.04 55.76
N PRO A 14 -45.61 23.09 56.62
CA PRO A 14 -44.89 24.36 56.69
C PRO A 14 -44.47 24.76 58.14
N GLY A 15 -43.83 25.92 58.33
CA GLY A 15 -43.65 26.52 59.65
C GLY A 15 -42.92 27.85 59.57
N ALA A 16 -43.72 28.88 59.59
CA ALA A 16 -43.31 30.29 59.75
C ALA A 16 -42.82 30.58 61.15
N ALA A 17 -41.76 31.36 61.28
CA ALA A 17 -41.52 32.19 62.46
C ALA A 17 -40.73 33.45 62.07
N ILE A 18 -41.35 34.54 62.34
CA ILE A 18 -40.88 35.92 62.26
C ILE A 18 -40.05 36.20 63.50
N PHE A 19 -38.93 36.97 63.37
CA PHE A 19 -38.48 37.99 64.40
C PHE A 19 -37.22 38.66 63.87
N GLU A 20 -37.25 39.78 63.55
CA GLU A 20 -37.00 41.16 64.12
C GLU A 20 -35.60 41.69 63.88
N LEU A 21 -35.64 42.92 63.46
CA LEU A 21 -34.60 43.89 63.20
C LEU A 21 -33.48 43.97 64.27
N SER A 22 -32.29 44.06 63.89
CA SER A 22 -31.30 44.95 64.49
C SER A 22 -30.29 45.46 63.50
N SER A 23 -29.95 46.71 63.60
CA SER A 23 -29.27 47.64 62.74
C SER A 23 -27.78 47.29 62.44
N PRO A 24 -27.17 47.91 61.43
CA PRO A 24 -25.96 47.45 60.80
C PRO A 24 -24.68 47.91 61.48
N PRO A 25 -23.60 47.16 61.40
CA PRO A 25 -22.24 47.69 61.57
C PRO A 25 -21.63 48.04 60.27
N GLN A 26 -21.03 49.14 60.25
CA GLN A 26 -20.19 49.91 59.39
C GLN A 26 -19.30 49.07 58.40
N ILE A 27 -19.44 49.56 57.22
CA ILE A 27 -18.67 49.16 56.03
C ILE A 27 -17.17 49.45 56.23
N GLY A 28 -16.41 48.37 56.43
CA GLY A 28 -15.01 48.39 56.14
C GLY A 28 -14.85 48.31 54.61
N LYS A 29 -14.38 49.41 54.00
CA LYS A 29 -13.87 49.45 52.64
C LYS A 29 -12.70 48.50 52.53
N LEU A 30 -12.95 47.23 52.16
CA LEU A 30 -11.90 46.37 51.66
C LEU A 30 -11.54 46.91 50.29
N LEU A 31 -10.39 47.61 50.25
CA LEU A 31 -9.64 47.91 49.06
C LEU A 31 -9.29 46.57 48.42
N ARG A 32 -10.05 46.20 47.40
CA ARG A 32 -9.62 45.16 46.48
C ARG A 32 -8.27 45.62 45.86
N PRO A 33 -7.21 44.84 46.01
CA PRO A 33 -6.04 45.11 45.20
C PRO A 33 -6.46 44.88 43.77
N ARG A 34 -6.50 45.92 42.97
CA ARG A 34 -6.46 45.81 41.51
C ARG A 34 -5.15 45.13 41.18
N THR A 35 -5.17 43.79 41.08
CA THR A 35 -4.21 43.07 40.30
C THR A 35 -4.42 43.56 38.87
N GLY A 36 -3.70 44.62 38.53
CA GLY A 36 -3.48 45.00 37.14
C GLY A 36 -2.84 43.83 36.47
N ALA A 37 -3.64 42.98 35.80
CA ALA A 37 -3.06 42.11 34.80
C ALA A 37 -2.38 43.03 33.83
N LEU A 38 -1.04 43.04 33.91
CA LEU A 38 -0.20 43.61 32.89
C LEU A 38 -0.53 42.83 31.62
N LEU A 39 -1.50 43.32 30.89
CA LEU A 39 -1.66 42.96 29.50
C LEU A 39 -0.37 43.44 28.85
N LEU A 40 0.57 42.51 28.72
CA LEU A 40 1.72 42.68 27.88
C LEU A 40 1.16 42.92 26.47
N ALA A 41 0.93 44.17 26.13
CA ALA A 41 0.57 44.58 24.79
C ALA A 41 1.77 44.25 23.90
N PHE A 42 1.63 43.27 23.04
CA PHE A 42 2.62 42.93 22.05
C PHE A 42 2.92 44.17 21.23
N THR A 43 4.20 44.51 21.13
CA THR A 43 4.60 45.65 20.32
C THR A 43 4.48 45.24 18.83
N LEU A 44 4.16 46.19 17.98
CA LEU A 44 4.04 45.96 16.54
C LEU A 44 5.37 45.40 15.95
N ILE A 45 6.48 45.82 16.51
CA ILE A 45 7.81 45.35 16.10
C ILE A 45 8.04 43.88 16.50
N GLU A 46 7.61 43.43 17.68
CA GLU A 46 7.72 42.04 18.09
C GLU A 46 6.90 41.12 17.14
N LEU A 47 5.69 41.54 16.77
CA LEU A 47 4.90 40.80 15.79
C LEU A 47 5.62 40.76 14.43
N LEU A 48 6.16 41.90 13.99
CA LEU A 48 6.86 41.99 12.70
C LEU A 48 8.10 41.10 12.66
N VAL A 49 8.89 41.05 13.72
CA VAL A 49 10.06 40.18 13.81
C VAL A 49 9.65 38.71 13.78
N VAL A 50 8.57 38.31 14.50
CA VAL A 50 8.08 36.93 14.49
C VAL A 50 7.65 36.52 13.09
N ILE A 51 6.83 37.32 12.40
CA ILE A 51 6.40 36.98 11.04
C ILE A 51 7.57 36.97 10.05
N ALA A 52 8.58 37.82 10.23
CA ALA A 52 9.78 37.78 9.40
C ALA A 52 10.56 36.49 9.60
N VAL A 53 10.77 36.05 10.85
CA VAL A 53 11.46 34.78 11.15
C VAL A 53 10.70 33.57 10.61
N ILE A 54 9.37 33.49 10.85
CA ILE A 54 8.59 32.36 10.32
C ILE A 54 8.56 32.36 8.78
N SER A 55 8.57 33.52 8.14
CA SER A 55 8.61 33.61 6.67
C SER A 55 9.94 33.08 6.11
N ILE A 56 11.07 33.38 6.76
CA ILE A 56 12.39 32.84 6.37
C ILE A 56 12.40 31.32 6.52
N ILE A 57 11.92 30.80 7.66
CA ILE A 57 11.87 29.35 7.91
C ILE A 57 10.94 28.67 6.91
N ALA A 58 9.76 29.22 6.65
CA ALA A 58 8.82 28.70 5.67
C ALA A 58 9.45 28.65 4.27
N ALA A 59 10.16 29.70 3.84
CA ALA A 59 10.83 29.75 2.54
C ALA A 59 11.89 28.65 2.36
N MET A 60 12.53 28.20 3.44
CA MET A 60 13.51 27.10 3.41
C MET A 60 12.85 25.72 3.34
N ILE A 61 11.65 25.54 3.91
CA ILE A 61 10.96 24.25 3.97
C ILE A 61 10.31 23.87 2.61
N PHE A 62 9.75 24.84 1.89
CA PHE A 62 9.02 24.58 0.65
C PHE A 62 9.80 23.79 -0.43
N PRO A 63 11.06 24.10 -0.76
CA PRO A 63 11.80 23.38 -1.80
C PRO A 63 12.17 21.95 -1.40
N VAL A 64 12.28 21.65 -0.09
CA VAL A 64 12.71 20.34 0.42
C VAL A 64 11.63 19.29 0.27
N THR A 65 10.35 19.64 0.43
CA THR A 65 9.22 18.69 0.41
C THR A 65 9.11 17.93 -0.92
N GLY A 66 9.32 18.61 -2.04
CA GLY A 66 9.29 17.99 -3.37
C GLY A 66 10.43 17.00 -3.60
N ALA A 67 11.64 17.31 -3.13
CA ALA A 67 12.79 16.44 -3.25
C ALA A 67 12.63 15.16 -2.39
N VAL A 68 12.16 15.32 -1.15
CA VAL A 68 11.87 14.20 -0.23
C VAL A 68 10.83 13.25 -0.80
N ASN A 69 9.74 13.78 -1.36
CA ASN A 69 8.69 12.93 -1.95
C ASN A 69 9.21 12.13 -3.16
N ARG A 70 9.99 12.75 -4.04
CA ARG A 70 10.66 12.05 -5.15
C ARG A 70 11.58 10.94 -4.66
N ALA A 71 12.40 11.21 -3.65
CA ALA A 71 13.29 10.22 -3.05
C ALA A 71 12.52 9.07 -2.39
N LYS A 72 11.41 9.36 -1.71
CA LYS A 72 10.53 8.35 -1.10
C LYS A 72 9.96 7.39 -2.14
N ILE A 73 9.43 7.90 -3.25
CA ILE A 73 8.87 7.06 -4.33
C ILE A 73 9.96 6.14 -4.90
N ARG A 74 11.14 6.69 -5.23
CA ARG A 74 12.27 5.91 -5.76
C ARG A 74 12.72 4.81 -4.80
N ARG A 75 12.93 5.14 -3.53
CA ARG A 75 13.34 4.17 -2.50
C ARG A 75 12.31 3.08 -2.29
N ARG A 76 11.02 3.43 -2.31
CA ARG A 76 9.95 2.45 -2.19
C ARG A 76 9.96 1.49 -3.38
N ALA A 77 9.99 1.99 -4.61
CA ALA A 77 10.02 1.15 -5.81
C ALA A 77 11.28 0.26 -5.84
N ALA A 78 12.45 0.80 -5.49
CA ALA A 78 13.69 0.03 -5.41
C ALA A 78 13.64 -1.06 -4.32
N GLY A 79 13.03 -0.78 -3.17
CA GLY A 79 12.84 -1.77 -2.12
C GLY A 79 11.87 -2.89 -2.52
N GLU A 80 10.78 -2.56 -3.21
CA GLU A 80 9.85 -3.57 -3.75
C GLU A 80 10.51 -4.39 -4.86
N LEU A 81 11.30 -3.76 -5.75
CA LEU A 81 12.13 -4.45 -6.75
C LEU A 81 13.04 -5.49 -6.10
N ALA A 82 13.79 -5.09 -5.07
CA ALA A 82 14.72 -5.97 -4.36
C ALA A 82 14.02 -7.19 -3.75
N GLN A 83 12.80 -7.03 -3.22
CA GLN A 83 12.02 -8.15 -2.69
C GLN A 83 11.66 -9.16 -3.79
N VAL A 84 11.22 -8.69 -4.96
CA VAL A 84 10.91 -9.56 -6.10
C VAL A 84 12.17 -10.25 -6.63
N GLN A 85 13.30 -9.53 -6.71
CA GLN A 85 14.59 -10.11 -7.11
C GLN A 85 15.02 -11.25 -6.17
N VAL A 86 14.94 -11.06 -4.85
CA VAL A 86 15.28 -12.11 -3.88
C VAL A 86 14.41 -13.36 -4.09
N ALA A 87 13.13 -13.19 -4.37
CA ALA A 87 12.23 -14.28 -4.64
C ALA A 87 12.59 -15.02 -5.95
N ILE A 88 12.93 -14.28 -7.01
CA ILE A 88 13.36 -14.86 -8.29
C ILE A 88 14.67 -15.64 -8.14
N GLU A 89 15.64 -15.11 -7.42
CA GLU A 89 16.91 -15.81 -7.16
C GLU A 89 16.72 -17.06 -6.28
N ALA A 90 15.83 -17.01 -5.29
CA ALA A 90 15.46 -18.18 -4.49
C ALA A 90 14.75 -19.25 -5.33
N TYR A 91 13.90 -18.84 -6.27
CA TYR A 91 13.28 -19.74 -7.24
C TYR A 91 14.34 -20.45 -8.09
N LYS A 92 15.28 -19.68 -8.68
CA LYS A 92 16.38 -20.23 -9.47
C LYS A 92 17.27 -21.17 -8.66
N ALA A 93 17.59 -20.80 -7.42
CA ALA A 93 18.42 -21.65 -6.54
C ALA A 93 17.77 -23.01 -6.26
N LYS A 94 16.42 -23.06 -6.19
CA LYS A 94 15.69 -24.31 -5.94
C LYS A 94 15.41 -25.10 -7.22
N LEU A 95 15.03 -24.44 -8.30
CA LEU A 95 14.52 -25.07 -9.53
C LEU A 95 15.56 -25.13 -10.67
N GLY A 96 16.71 -24.45 -10.51
CA GLY A 96 17.81 -24.47 -11.46
C GLY A 96 17.69 -23.47 -12.62
N HIS A 97 16.57 -22.82 -12.78
CA HIS A 97 16.30 -21.83 -13.85
C HIS A 97 15.46 -20.66 -13.30
N TYR A 98 15.43 -19.56 -14.01
CA TYR A 98 14.57 -18.43 -13.68
C TYR A 98 13.09 -18.77 -13.94
N PRO A 99 12.14 -18.13 -13.22
CA PRO A 99 10.74 -18.24 -13.55
C PRO A 99 10.50 -17.95 -15.04
N PRO A 100 9.66 -18.72 -15.74
CA PRO A 100 9.36 -18.42 -17.13
C PRO A 100 8.54 -17.13 -17.24
N ASP A 101 8.72 -16.42 -18.31
CA ASP A 101 7.90 -15.27 -18.67
C ASP A 101 6.76 -15.66 -19.61
N SER A 102 5.88 -14.71 -19.92
CA SER A 102 4.72 -14.88 -20.79
C SER A 102 4.82 -14.02 -22.04
N LEU A 103 6.03 -13.87 -22.61
CA LEU A 103 6.24 -13.01 -23.79
C LEU A 103 5.42 -13.42 -25.03
N ALA A 104 4.86 -14.63 -25.03
CA ALA A 104 3.99 -15.09 -26.11
C ALA A 104 2.74 -14.20 -26.31
N ASN A 105 2.35 -13.40 -25.30
CA ASN A 105 1.27 -12.43 -25.40
C ASN A 105 1.73 -11.03 -25.86
N GLY A 106 3.05 -10.81 -26.05
CA GLY A 106 3.65 -9.55 -26.50
C GLY A 106 3.68 -8.43 -25.44
N THR A 107 3.28 -8.72 -24.19
CA THR A 107 3.18 -7.70 -23.13
C THR A 107 3.96 -8.13 -21.88
N PRO A 108 5.10 -7.51 -21.55
CA PRO A 108 5.93 -7.92 -20.41
C PRO A 108 5.28 -7.68 -19.04
N TRP A 109 4.22 -6.88 -18.96
CA TRP A 109 3.49 -6.62 -17.72
C TRP A 109 2.35 -7.63 -17.44
N ILE A 110 1.96 -8.46 -18.41
CA ILE A 110 1.07 -9.59 -18.21
C ILE A 110 1.93 -10.85 -18.20
N ASN A 111 2.41 -11.23 -17.03
CA ASN A 111 3.32 -12.35 -16.83
C ASN A 111 2.84 -13.25 -15.69
N GLN A 112 3.27 -14.51 -15.72
CA GLN A 112 2.89 -15.53 -14.75
C GLN A 112 3.72 -15.52 -13.46
N LEU A 113 4.57 -14.51 -13.27
CA LEU A 113 5.54 -14.42 -12.18
C LEU A 113 4.90 -14.58 -10.79
N TYR A 114 3.68 -14.06 -10.58
CA TYR A 114 2.96 -14.22 -9.32
C TYR A 114 2.75 -15.68 -8.96
N TYR A 115 2.20 -16.47 -9.88
CA TYR A 115 1.89 -17.89 -9.66
C TYR A 115 3.16 -18.73 -9.51
N GLU A 116 4.18 -18.46 -10.33
CA GLU A 116 5.47 -19.13 -10.22
C GLU A 116 6.16 -18.88 -8.88
N LEU A 117 6.13 -17.65 -8.39
CA LEU A 117 6.77 -17.32 -7.11
C LEU A 117 5.94 -17.74 -5.88
N LYS A 118 4.61 -17.78 -5.99
CA LYS A 118 3.73 -18.27 -4.92
C LYS A 118 3.72 -19.79 -4.83
N GLY A 119 3.99 -20.48 -5.93
CA GLY A 119 3.75 -21.90 -6.06
C GLY A 119 2.27 -22.24 -6.12
N THR A 120 1.94 -23.28 -6.85
CA THR A 120 0.54 -23.68 -7.08
C THR A 120 0.35 -25.17 -6.89
N ASP A 121 -0.88 -25.52 -6.45
CA ASP A 121 -1.40 -26.87 -6.50
C ASP A 121 -2.42 -26.96 -7.63
N THR A 122 -2.49 -28.11 -8.27
CA THR A 122 -3.57 -28.40 -9.22
C THR A 122 -4.80 -28.94 -8.48
N THR A 123 -6.00 -28.57 -8.92
CA THR A 123 -7.23 -29.19 -8.43
C THR A 123 -7.33 -30.63 -8.90
N ASN A 124 -8.09 -31.48 -8.19
CA ASN A 124 -8.20 -32.92 -8.45
C ASN A 124 -8.56 -33.28 -9.91
N ASN A 125 -9.23 -32.38 -10.63
CA ASN A 125 -9.56 -32.56 -12.05
C ASN A 125 -8.66 -31.78 -13.00
N ALA A 126 -7.55 -31.22 -12.54
CA ALA A 126 -6.63 -30.35 -13.32
C ALA A 126 -7.32 -29.19 -14.06
N THR A 127 -8.46 -28.72 -13.57
CA THR A 127 -9.24 -27.63 -14.19
C THR A 127 -8.79 -26.26 -13.75
N ALA A 128 -8.04 -26.19 -12.65
CA ALA A 128 -7.54 -24.94 -12.10
C ALA A 128 -6.24 -25.16 -11.30
N PHE A 129 -5.47 -24.09 -11.20
CA PHE A 129 -4.31 -23.94 -10.32
C PHE A 129 -4.71 -23.06 -9.14
N VAL A 130 -4.36 -23.48 -7.93
CA VAL A 130 -4.63 -22.75 -6.69
C VAL A 130 -3.28 -22.46 -6.03
N THR A 131 -3.04 -21.23 -5.61
CA THR A 131 -1.80 -20.89 -4.89
C THR A 131 -1.68 -21.69 -3.60
N LEU A 132 -0.45 -21.97 -3.15
CA LEU A 132 -0.20 -22.78 -1.94
C LEU A 132 -0.84 -22.20 -0.68
N ASP A 133 -0.97 -20.87 -0.60
CA ASP A 133 -1.66 -20.17 0.49
C ASP A 133 -3.18 -20.08 0.31
N ARG A 134 -3.71 -20.68 -0.77
CA ARG A 134 -5.15 -20.68 -1.10
C ARG A 134 -5.78 -19.30 -1.31
N THR A 135 -4.97 -18.26 -1.54
CA THR A 135 -5.46 -16.88 -1.73
C THR A 135 -5.91 -16.59 -3.16
N ALA A 136 -5.39 -17.32 -4.14
CA ALA A 136 -5.72 -17.12 -5.55
C ALA A 136 -5.96 -18.44 -6.28
N GLN A 137 -6.84 -18.39 -7.26
CA GLN A 137 -7.14 -19.51 -8.14
C GLN A 137 -7.20 -19.02 -9.59
N LEU A 138 -6.67 -19.81 -10.51
CA LEU A 138 -6.70 -19.54 -11.93
C LEU A 138 -7.14 -20.80 -12.69
N SER A 139 -8.17 -20.71 -13.51
CA SER A 139 -8.59 -21.83 -14.36
C SER A 139 -7.55 -22.10 -15.46
N THR A 140 -7.42 -23.36 -15.89
CA THR A 140 -6.53 -23.74 -17.00
C THR A 140 -6.87 -23.00 -18.30
N ASN A 141 -8.16 -22.74 -18.54
CA ASN A 141 -8.59 -21.95 -19.69
C ASN A 141 -8.14 -20.50 -19.61
N ALA A 142 -8.32 -19.85 -18.45
CA ALA A 142 -7.85 -18.48 -18.23
C ALA A 142 -6.33 -18.39 -18.34
N MET A 143 -5.59 -19.34 -17.77
CA MET A 143 -4.13 -19.43 -17.89
C MET A 143 -3.68 -19.52 -19.35
N GLY A 144 -4.28 -20.41 -20.13
CA GLY A 144 -3.97 -20.56 -21.57
C GLY A 144 -4.30 -19.31 -22.37
N THR A 145 -5.38 -18.60 -22.03
CA THR A 145 -5.79 -17.37 -22.71
C THR A 145 -4.91 -16.17 -22.34
N ILE A 146 -4.61 -15.98 -21.04
CA ILE A 146 -3.88 -14.82 -20.50
C ILE A 146 -2.38 -14.98 -20.75
N PHE A 147 -1.81 -16.10 -20.30
CA PHE A 147 -0.36 -16.30 -20.30
C PHE A 147 0.15 -17.13 -21.47
N ARG A 148 -0.76 -17.77 -22.22
CA ARG A 148 -0.44 -18.68 -23.35
C ARG A 148 0.48 -19.83 -22.95
N VAL A 149 0.27 -20.34 -21.75
CA VAL A 149 0.99 -21.48 -21.20
C VAL A 149 0.02 -22.60 -20.82
N THR A 150 0.54 -23.82 -20.71
CA THR A 150 -0.28 -25.01 -20.38
C THR A 150 -0.18 -25.42 -18.91
N GLY A 151 0.72 -24.79 -18.14
CA GLY A 151 0.94 -25.06 -16.71
C GLY A 151 1.97 -24.12 -16.12
N PHE A 152 2.07 -24.17 -14.79
CA PHE A 152 3.14 -23.51 -14.06
C PHE A 152 4.23 -24.53 -13.71
N ILE A 153 5.50 -24.13 -13.77
CA ILE A 153 6.62 -25.01 -13.46
C ILE A 153 6.68 -25.30 -11.96
N ASN A 154 6.42 -24.27 -11.14
CA ASN A 154 6.34 -24.41 -9.69
C ASN A 154 4.93 -24.84 -9.26
N SER A 155 4.53 -26.00 -9.72
CA SER A 155 3.23 -26.59 -9.43
C SER A 155 3.34 -28.05 -9.02
N SER A 156 2.40 -28.53 -8.19
CA SER A 156 2.24 -29.95 -7.96
C SER A 156 1.74 -30.61 -9.26
N LEU A 157 2.45 -31.62 -9.70
CA LEU A 157 1.97 -32.46 -10.79
C LEU A 157 0.98 -33.48 -10.24
N LEU A 158 -0.19 -33.59 -10.87
CA LEU A 158 -1.09 -34.70 -10.66
C LEU A 158 -0.50 -35.96 -11.32
N GLY A 159 0.43 -36.59 -10.63
CA GLY A 159 1.05 -37.82 -11.09
C GLY A 159 1.34 -38.70 -9.87
N SER A 160 0.85 -39.92 -9.90
CA SER A 160 1.24 -40.98 -8.95
C SER A 160 2.62 -41.50 -9.33
N GLY A 161 3.67 -40.98 -8.71
CA GLY A 161 5.03 -41.48 -8.92
C GLY A 161 6.07 -40.70 -8.13
N ASP A 162 7.26 -41.27 -8.00
CA ASP A 162 8.42 -40.77 -7.29
C ASP A 162 8.95 -39.40 -7.79
N GLU A 163 8.36 -38.86 -8.83
CA GLU A 163 8.71 -37.55 -9.44
C GLU A 163 7.75 -36.41 -9.07
N ALA A 164 6.90 -36.58 -8.06
CA ALA A 164 6.01 -35.54 -7.61
C ALA A 164 6.82 -34.32 -7.13
N ARG A 165 6.90 -33.28 -7.94
CA ARG A 165 7.55 -32.02 -7.56
C ARG A 165 6.73 -31.37 -6.45
N THR A 166 7.37 -31.09 -5.32
CA THR A 166 6.74 -30.31 -4.25
C THR A 166 6.92 -28.84 -4.57
N PRO A 167 5.84 -28.12 -4.90
CA PRO A 167 5.92 -26.70 -5.15
C PRO A 167 6.33 -25.93 -3.89
N ALA A 168 6.90 -24.75 -4.07
CA ALA A 168 7.34 -23.92 -2.96
C ALA A 168 6.94 -22.47 -3.14
N SER A 169 6.62 -21.80 -2.03
CA SER A 169 6.41 -20.36 -2.02
C SER A 169 7.74 -19.65 -1.74
N PHE A 170 8.12 -18.75 -2.67
CA PHE A 170 9.30 -17.89 -2.57
C PHE A 170 8.94 -16.47 -2.12
N ILE A 171 7.63 -16.14 -2.08
CA ILE A 171 7.10 -14.86 -1.63
C ILE A 171 6.19 -15.11 -0.43
N LYS A 172 6.78 -15.33 0.76
CA LYS A 172 5.98 -15.58 1.98
C LYS A 172 5.35 -14.30 2.54
N ASP A 173 6.07 -13.18 2.47
CA ASP A 173 5.72 -11.93 3.14
C ASP A 173 5.46 -10.77 2.15
N LEU A 174 4.91 -11.07 0.98
CA LEU A 174 4.53 -10.03 0.03
C LEU A 174 3.39 -9.19 0.63
N ARG A 175 3.59 -7.88 0.67
CA ARG A 175 2.53 -6.97 1.12
C ARG A 175 1.28 -7.16 0.26
N PRO A 176 0.07 -7.08 0.83
CA PRO A 176 -1.17 -7.18 0.04
C PRO A 176 -1.25 -6.17 -1.11
N SER A 177 -0.53 -5.06 -1.02
CA SER A 177 -0.42 -4.06 -2.09
C SER A 177 0.56 -4.42 -3.21
N GLY A 178 1.32 -5.51 -3.08
CA GLY A 178 2.30 -5.98 -4.06
C GLY A 178 1.73 -6.89 -5.14
N PHE A 179 0.45 -7.23 -5.08
CA PHE A 179 -0.26 -8.02 -6.09
C PHE A 179 -1.74 -7.67 -6.09
N GLN A 180 -2.44 -7.97 -7.16
CA GLN A 180 -3.88 -7.70 -7.25
C GLN A 180 -4.52 -8.56 -8.34
N LEU A 181 -5.76 -8.99 -8.08
CA LEU A 181 -6.63 -9.57 -9.09
C LEU A 181 -7.06 -8.47 -10.07
N VAL A 182 -6.66 -8.58 -11.31
CA VAL A 182 -6.95 -7.59 -12.36
C VAL A 182 -7.85 -8.19 -13.44
N GLY A 183 -8.75 -7.36 -13.96
CA GLY A 183 -9.53 -7.67 -15.14
C GLY A 183 -8.69 -7.46 -16.39
N LEU A 184 -8.66 -8.46 -17.28
CA LEU A 184 -7.93 -8.46 -18.53
C LEU A 184 -8.89 -8.57 -19.72
N SER A 185 -8.36 -8.43 -20.92
CA SER A 185 -9.15 -8.54 -22.15
C SER A 185 -9.92 -9.86 -22.24
N GLY A 186 -11.15 -9.81 -22.79
CA GLY A 186 -12.00 -10.99 -22.93
C GLY A 186 -12.68 -11.44 -21.62
N GLY A 187 -12.76 -10.57 -20.60
CA GLY A 187 -13.42 -10.87 -19.33
C GLY A 187 -12.63 -11.84 -18.43
N GLN A 188 -11.39 -12.13 -18.79
CA GLN A 188 -10.51 -12.97 -17.98
C GLN A 188 -9.93 -12.17 -16.79
N GLN A 189 -9.58 -12.87 -15.73
CA GLN A 189 -8.99 -12.29 -14.52
C GLN A 189 -7.79 -13.10 -14.09
N ALA A 190 -6.74 -12.41 -13.60
CA ALA A 190 -5.58 -13.05 -13.02
C ALA A 190 -4.95 -12.17 -11.94
N GLU A 191 -4.30 -12.79 -10.97
CA GLU A 191 -3.44 -12.09 -10.03
C GLU A 191 -2.12 -11.73 -10.71
N LEU A 192 -1.72 -10.47 -10.62
CA LEU A 192 -0.45 -9.99 -11.13
C LEU A 192 0.36 -9.32 -10.03
N LEU A 193 1.68 -9.46 -10.10
CA LEU A 193 2.61 -8.70 -9.27
C LEU A 193 2.73 -7.26 -9.76
N GLY A 194 2.78 -6.31 -8.83
CA GLY A 194 2.88 -4.90 -9.16
C GLY A 194 3.17 -4.04 -7.94
N THR A 195 3.02 -2.75 -8.12
CA THR A 195 3.10 -1.74 -7.07
C THR A 195 1.89 -0.82 -7.15
N THR A 196 1.57 -0.15 -6.05
CA THR A 196 0.53 0.91 -6.04
C THR A 196 1.08 2.29 -6.41
N LEU A 197 2.35 2.38 -6.79
CA LEU A 197 2.94 3.63 -7.27
C LEU A 197 2.39 3.96 -8.67
N ASP A 198 2.03 5.21 -8.86
CA ASP A 198 1.52 5.65 -10.16
C ASP A 198 2.53 5.41 -11.28
N GLY A 199 2.03 4.95 -12.40
CA GLY A 199 2.82 4.64 -13.59
C GLY A 199 2.06 4.92 -14.87
N PRO A 200 2.74 4.80 -16.03
CA PRO A 200 2.10 5.04 -17.33
C PRO A 200 1.09 3.94 -17.71
N VAL A 201 1.28 2.74 -17.16
CA VAL A 201 0.37 1.60 -17.32
C VAL A 201 -0.18 1.25 -15.95
N MET A 202 -1.48 1.47 -15.76
CA MET A 202 -2.18 1.11 -14.54
C MET A 202 -3.31 0.15 -14.87
N LEU A 203 -3.27 -1.04 -14.29
CA LEU A 203 -4.32 -2.03 -14.43
C LEU A 203 -5.38 -1.82 -13.36
N GLN A 204 -6.65 -2.00 -13.75
CA GLN A 204 -7.76 -1.87 -12.82
C GLN A 204 -7.96 -3.20 -12.09
N GLY A 205 -7.89 -3.16 -10.78
CA GLY A 205 -8.23 -4.30 -9.94
C GLY A 205 -9.73 -4.56 -9.90
N VAL A 206 -10.09 -5.80 -9.82
CA VAL A 206 -11.51 -6.24 -9.72
C VAL A 206 -12.18 -5.64 -8.48
N ASN A 207 -11.44 -5.46 -7.40
CA ASN A 207 -11.93 -4.90 -6.14
C ASN A 207 -11.72 -3.36 -6.03
N GLY A 208 -11.54 -2.67 -7.15
CA GLY A 208 -11.47 -1.20 -7.20
C GLY A 208 -10.09 -0.59 -7.00
N GLY A 209 -9.06 -1.36 -6.73
CA GLY A 209 -7.67 -0.85 -6.64
C GLY A 209 -7.04 -0.62 -8.02
N LYS A 210 -5.85 -0.02 -8.02
CA LYS A 210 -5.02 0.14 -9.22
C LYS A 210 -3.66 -0.51 -8.99
N LEU A 211 -3.16 -1.21 -10.00
CA LEU A 211 -1.87 -1.88 -10.00
C LEU A 211 -1.01 -1.36 -11.14
N ASN A 212 0.20 -0.91 -10.85
CA ASN A 212 1.27 -0.73 -11.81
C ASN A 212 2.07 -2.03 -11.85
N PRO A 213 1.93 -2.86 -12.90
CA PRO A 213 2.46 -4.21 -12.89
C PRO A 213 3.98 -4.23 -13.08
N TRP A 214 4.66 -5.18 -12.43
CA TRP A 214 6.05 -5.52 -12.72
C TRP A 214 6.16 -6.09 -14.12
N ARG A 215 7.14 -5.60 -14.85
CA ARG A 215 7.50 -6.11 -16.17
C ARG A 215 8.64 -7.09 -16.02
N TYR A 216 8.50 -8.24 -16.64
CA TYR A 216 9.45 -9.33 -16.49
C TYR A 216 9.74 -9.98 -17.82
N ASN A 217 11.03 -10.28 -18.09
CA ASN A 217 11.49 -10.97 -19.26
C ASN A 217 12.70 -11.85 -18.89
N SER A 218 12.55 -13.17 -18.99
CA SER A 218 13.60 -14.15 -18.73
C SER A 218 13.99 -14.94 -19.97
N SER A 219 13.14 -14.98 -20.99
CA SER A 219 13.41 -15.76 -22.20
C SER A 219 14.33 -15.04 -23.19
N ASN A 220 14.26 -13.71 -23.27
CA ASN A 220 15.12 -12.90 -24.14
C ASN A 220 15.43 -11.54 -23.49
N PRO A 221 16.13 -11.52 -22.36
CA PRO A 221 16.44 -10.27 -21.66
C PRO A 221 17.46 -9.46 -22.46
N THR A 222 17.14 -8.19 -22.73
CA THR A 222 17.99 -7.31 -23.54
C THR A 222 19.01 -6.56 -22.70
N ASN A 223 18.71 -6.31 -21.42
CA ASN A 223 19.59 -5.54 -20.52
C ASN A 223 20.47 -6.45 -19.65
N SER A 224 20.01 -7.66 -19.37
CA SER A 224 20.71 -8.66 -18.54
C SER A 224 20.77 -10.01 -19.25
N PRO A 225 21.53 -10.17 -20.35
CA PRO A 225 21.47 -11.35 -21.24
C PRO A 225 21.72 -12.71 -20.58
N SER A 226 22.45 -12.74 -19.46
CA SER A 226 22.74 -13.99 -18.70
C SER A 226 21.78 -14.21 -17.52
N SER A 227 20.76 -13.38 -17.37
CA SER A 227 19.86 -13.35 -16.22
C SER A 227 18.42 -13.10 -16.68
N TYR A 228 17.80 -12.07 -16.19
CA TYR A 228 16.45 -11.62 -16.52
C TYR A 228 16.36 -10.11 -16.45
N ASP A 229 15.41 -9.54 -17.15
CA ASP A 229 15.04 -8.14 -17.02
C ASP A 229 13.79 -8.00 -16.15
N LEU A 230 13.89 -7.23 -15.06
CA LEU A 230 12.77 -6.90 -14.17
C LEU A 230 12.73 -5.40 -13.95
N TRP A 231 11.58 -4.76 -14.21
CA TRP A 231 11.45 -3.31 -14.04
C TRP A 231 10.01 -2.85 -13.78
N VAL A 232 9.91 -1.63 -13.30
CA VAL A 232 8.65 -0.89 -13.22
C VAL A 232 8.88 0.55 -13.67
N ASP A 233 7.91 1.10 -14.36
CA ASP A 233 7.89 2.50 -14.77
C ASP A 233 6.97 3.28 -13.82
N VAL A 234 7.52 4.26 -13.09
CA VAL A 234 6.79 5.06 -12.11
C VAL A 234 6.77 6.54 -12.50
N LEU A 235 5.67 7.22 -12.20
CA LEU A 235 5.55 8.66 -12.42
C LEU A 235 6.13 9.42 -11.23
N ILE A 236 7.16 10.22 -11.48
CA ILE A 236 7.78 11.08 -10.48
C ILE A 236 7.85 12.50 -11.04
N ALA A 237 7.13 13.43 -10.41
CA ALA A 237 7.03 14.82 -10.87
C ALA A 237 6.67 14.95 -12.35
N GLY A 238 5.69 14.15 -12.81
CA GLY A 238 5.22 14.17 -14.19
C GLY A 238 6.13 13.50 -15.23
N LYS A 239 7.25 12.92 -14.81
CA LYS A 239 8.18 12.19 -15.68
C LYS A 239 8.15 10.71 -15.38
N THR A 240 8.20 9.87 -16.41
CA THR A 240 8.32 8.43 -16.26
C THR A 240 9.76 8.08 -15.89
N ASN A 241 9.92 7.40 -14.76
CA ASN A 241 11.19 6.90 -14.26
C ASN A 241 11.14 5.38 -14.25
N ARG A 242 12.06 4.74 -14.95
CA ARG A 242 12.23 3.28 -14.96
C ARG A 242 13.15 2.89 -13.83
N ILE A 243 12.65 1.99 -12.96
CA ILE A 243 13.41 1.38 -11.88
C ILE A 243 13.57 -0.10 -12.24
N SER A 244 14.81 -0.57 -12.34
CA SER A 244 15.13 -1.86 -12.95
C SER A 244 16.26 -2.57 -12.21
N ASN A 245 16.40 -3.88 -12.46
CA ASN A 245 17.46 -4.70 -11.88
C ASN A 245 18.84 -4.50 -12.55
N TRP A 246 18.89 -3.86 -13.73
CA TRP A 246 20.14 -3.61 -14.46
C TRP A 246 20.72 -2.21 -14.28
N SER A 247 20.01 -1.31 -13.63
CA SER A 247 20.48 0.06 -13.36
C SER A 247 20.27 0.44 -11.90
N ARG A 248 21.33 0.97 -11.26
CA ARG A 248 21.24 1.49 -9.88
C ARG A 248 20.47 2.79 -9.80
N GLU A 249 20.55 3.61 -10.85
CA GLU A 249 19.85 4.88 -10.94
C GLU A 249 18.60 4.76 -11.82
N PRO A 250 17.50 5.41 -11.44
CA PRO A 250 16.31 5.45 -12.27
C PRO A 250 16.59 6.09 -13.63
N LEU A 251 16.15 5.43 -14.68
CA LEU A 251 16.26 5.95 -16.05
C LEU A 251 15.01 6.77 -16.38
N ILE A 252 15.19 7.99 -16.91
CA ILE A 252 14.07 8.78 -17.41
C ILE A 252 13.69 8.24 -18.78
N VAL A 253 12.45 7.79 -18.93
CA VAL A 253 11.91 7.23 -20.17
C VAL A 253 11.04 8.28 -20.84
N ASN A 254 11.46 8.73 -22.02
CA ASN A 254 10.72 9.76 -22.78
C ASN A 254 9.67 9.15 -23.72
N SER A 255 9.78 7.86 -24.04
CA SER A 255 8.78 7.10 -24.81
C SER A 255 8.43 5.82 -24.06
N LEU A 256 7.18 5.39 -24.15
CA LEU A 256 6.69 4.19 -23.48
C LEU A 256 7.00 2.90 -24.24
N PHE A 257 7.50 3.01 -25.49
CA PHE A 257 7.87 1.92 -26.39
C PHE A 257 8.88 2.40 -27.45
#